data_04a47a37e11625309181e89729aa2ad8
#
_entry.id   04a47a37e11625309181e89729aa2ad8
#
_cell.length_a   1.000
_cell.length_b   1.000
_cell.length_c   1.000
_cell.angle_alpha   90.00
_cell.angle_beta   90.00
_cell.angle_gamma   90.00
#
_symmetry.space_group_name_H-M   'P 1'
#
loop_
_entity.id
_entity.type
_entity.pdbx_description
1 polymer ?
#
loop_
_entity_poly.entity_id
_entity_poly.type
_entity_poly.pdbx_seq_one_letter_code
_entity_poly.pdbx_strand_id
1 'polypeptide(L)'
;PGLPCLYYGDELGMGDWPGLRDRDPNRTPMAWTPGRNGGFSTAPDPLLVLPPITAPGYDYRVVNVEVQKQLPGSLLNWHRRMLTCRKLLPALRNGDFELLDCAHPGVIVYVRTNATMTVMVAANLSAAGASFRLDLSRWAGERTREVLWGCDFPPADADWFVYLAAHGFSWWLIGEVEETENSSEDGEAQQDKLSSLGVLGEAMPASSRRT
;
A
#
# COMPACT_ATOMS: atom_id res chain seq x y z
N PRO A 1 6.63 7.91 -12.38
CA PRO A 1 5.59 7.92 -13.39
C PRO A 1 5.44 6.55 -14.02
N GLY A 2 4.21 6.07 -14.18
CA GLY A 2 3.89 4.77 -14.76
C GLY A 2 2.60 4.19 -14.17
N LEU A 3 2.09 3.14 -14.81
CA LEU A 3 0.96 2.38 -14.32
C LEU A 3 1.48 1.16 -13.54
N PRO A 4 1.08 0.96 -12.27
CA PRO A 4 1.35 -0.28 -11.59
C PRO A 4 0.60 -1.41 -12.29
N CYS A 5 1.30 -2.49 -12.60
CA CYS A 5 0.72 -3.71 -13.15
C CYS A 5 0.88 -4.81 -12.10
N LEU A 6 -0.23 -5.24 -11.51
CA LEU A 6 -0.25 -6.35 -10.56
C LEU A 6 -0.61 -7.63 -11.32
N TYR A 7 0.20 -8.66 -11.14
CA TYR A 7 -0.14 -9.99 -11.65
C TYR A 7 -1.07 -10.68 -10.66
N TYR A 8 -1.96 -11.55 -11.14
CA TYR A 8 -2.87 -12.26 -10.24
C TYR A 8 -2.10 -13.12 -9.23
N GLY A 9 -2.48 -13.05 -7.97
CA GLY A 9 -1.80 -13.72 -6.87
C GLY A 9 -0.76 -12.86 -6.15
N ASP A 10 -0.24 -11.78 -6.75
CA ASP A 10 0.65 -10.84 -6.07
C ASP A 10 -0.02 -10.26 -4.82
N GLU A 11 -1.31 -9.94 -4.93
CA GLU A 11 -2.12 -9.39 -3.84
C GLU A 11 -2.35 -10.38 -2.68
N LEU A 12 -2.10 -11.67 -2.90
CA LEU A 12 -2.17 -12.71 -1.87
C LEU A 12 -0.78 -13.11 -1.36
N GLY A 13 0.28 -12.77 -2.09
CA GLY A 13 1.61 -13.30 -1.86
C GLY A 13 1.69 -14.77 -2.24
N MET A 14 1.04 -15.19 -3.33
CA MET A 14 1.22 -16.52 -3.89
C MET A 14 2.67 -16.72 -4.28
N GLY A 15 3.23 -17.88 -3.94
CA GLY A 15 4.59 -18.23 -4.34
C GLY A 15 4.64 -18.94 -5.68
N ASP A 16 5.84 -19.36 -6.07
CA ASP A 16 6.07 -20.20 -7.24
C ASP A 16 5.98 -21.68 -6.89
N TRP A 17 5.68 -22.51 -7.88
CA TRP A 17 5.78 -23.96 -7.76
C TRP A 17 7.09 -24.49 -8.40
N PRO A 18 8.14 -24.78 -7.62
CA PRO A 18 9.46 -25.10 -8.15
C PRO A 18 9.52 -26.38 -9.00
N GLY A 19 8.52 -27.25 -8.89
CA GLY A 19 8.46 -28.52 -9.65
C GLY A 19 8.02 -28.38 -11.10
N LEU A 20 7.60 -27.19 -11.52
CA LEU A 20 7.18 -26.91 -12.89
C LEU A 20 8.35 -26.31 -13.71
N ARG A 21 8.17 -26.26 -15.05
CA ARG A 21 9.20 -25.78 -15.98
C ARG A 21 8.79 -24.43 -16.60
N ASP A 22 9.78 -23.78 -17.17
CA ASP A 22 9.63 -22.50 -17.87
C ASP A 22 8.99 -21.41 -17.00
N ARG A 23 7.84 -20.89 -17.44
CA ARG A 23 7.06 -19.86 -16.72
C ARG A 23 5.88 -20.44 -15.93
N ASP A 24 5.66 -21.72 -15.96
CA ASP A 24 4.54 -22.36 -15.29
C ASP A 24 4.59 -22.30 -13.74
N PRO A 25 5.78 -22.22 -13.10
CA PRO A 25 5.88 -22.03 -11.66
C PRO A 25 5.05 -20.86 -11.11
N ASN A 26 4.99 -19.75 -11.83
CA ASN A 26 4.25 -18.55 -11.42
C ASN A 26 2.89 -18.39 -12.12
N ARG A 27 2.41 -19.43 -12.82
CA ARG A 27 1.13 -19.46 -13.53
C ARG A 27 0.14 -20.46 -12.94
N THR A 28 0.38 -20.88 -11.71
CA THR A 28 -0.50 -21.80 -11.00
C THR A 28 -1.89 -21.18 -10.80
N PRO A 29 -2.94 -22.03 -10.61
CA PRO A 29 -4.30 -21.53 -10.43
C PRO A 29 -4.42 -20.55 -9.26
N MET A 30 -5.24 -19.52 -9.42
CA MET A 30 -5.55 -18.57 -8.35
C MET A 30 -6.18 -19.29 -7.16
N ALA A 31 -5.67 -19.04 -5.96
CA ALA A 31 -6.18 -19.61 -4.73
C ALA A 31 -7.35 -18.77 -4.18
N TRP A 32 -8.57 -19.24 -4.39
CA TRP A 32 -9.79 -18.56 -3.95
C TRP A 32 -10.21 -18.95 -2.54
N THR A 33 -10.13 -20.27 -2.21
CA THR A 33 -10.60 -20.84 -0.93
C THR A 33 -9.61 -21.88 -0.42
N PRO A 34 -9.68 -22.28 0.86
CA PRO A 34 -8.90 -23.41 1.38
C PRO A 34 -9.42 -24.79 0.91
N GLY A 35 -10.54 -24.82 0.19
CA GLY A 35 -11.17 -26.03 -0.30
C GLY A 35 -10.41 -26.69 -1.45
N ARG A 36 -10.99 -27.78 -2.00
CA ARG A 36 -10.38 -28.55 -3.09
C ARG A 36 -9.92 -27.67 -4.24
N ASN A 37 -8.71 -27.91 -4.72
CA ASN A 37 -8.09 -27.19 -5.83
C ASN A 37 -8.04 -25.67 -5.63
N GLY A 38 -7.99 -25.19 -4.39
CA GLY A 38 -8.04 -23.77 -4.09
C GLY A 38 -9.37 -23.08 -4.45
N GLY A 39 -10.46 -23.85 -4.65
CA GLY A 39 -11.73 -23.32 -5.16
C GLY A 39 -11.69 -22.91 -6.64
N PHE A 40 -10.59 -23.18 -7.34
CA PHE A 40 -10.41 -22.86 -8.76
C PHE A 40 -11.18 -23.82 -9.67
N SER A 41 -11.18 -25.12 -9.33
CA SER A 41 -11.78 -26.18 -10.16
C SER A 41 -12.38 -27.31 -9.31
N THR A 42 -13.44 -27.90 -9.79
CA THR A 42 -14.03 -29.13 -9.24
C THR A 42 -13.48 -30.42 -9.88
N ALA A 43 -12.61 -30.29 -10.88
CA ALA A 43 -12.02 -31.41 -11.59
C ALA A 43 -11.19 -32.31 -10.64
N PRO A 44 -11.08 -33.62 -10.92
CA PRO A 44 -10.10 -34.47 -10.28
C PRO A 44 -8.68 -33.96 -10.47
N ASP A 45 -7.82 -34.08 -9.44
CA ASP A 45 -6.45 -33.54 -9.45
C ASP A 45 -5.61 -33.96 -10.69
N PRO A 46 -5.72 -35.22 -11.20
CA PRO A 46 -4.97 -35.61 -12.40
C PRO A 46 -5.41 -34.89 -13.69
N LEU A 47 -6.56 -34.23 -13.69
CA LEU A 47 -7.08 -33.46 -14.83
C LEU A 47 -6.74 -31.96 -14.76
N LEU A 48 -6.08 -31.51 -13.70
CA LEU A 48 -5.62 -30.13 -13.62
C LEU A 48 -4.42 -29.95 -14.54
N VAL A 49 -4.44 -28.90 -15.36
CA VAL A 49 -3.30 -28.55 -16.23
C VAL A 49 -2.09 -28.13 -15.38
N LEU A 50 -2.34 -27.34 -14.34
CA LEU A 50 -1.37 -26.95 -13.33
C LEU A 50 -1.95 -27.17 -11.94
N PRO A 51 -1.18 -27.70 -10.98
CA PRO A 51 -1.65 -27.92 -9.61
C PRO A 51 -1.69 -26.61 -8.83
N PRO A 52 -2.56 -26.49 -7.81
CA PRO A 52 -2.46 -25.41 -6.84
C PRO A 52 -1.19 -25.56 -6.00
N ILE A 53 -0.65 -24.44 -5.50
CA ILE A 53 0.57 -24.42 -4.69
C ILE A 53 0.32 -25.07 -3.34
N THR A 54 1.15 -26.07 -2.97
CA THR A 54 1.13 -26.74 -1.66
C THR A 54 2.49 -26.61 -0.94
N ALA A 55 3.39 -25.76 -1.44
CA ALA A 55 4.70 -25.54 -0.83
C ALA A 55 4.58 -24.89 0.55
N PRO A 56 5.43 -25.26 1.51
CA PRO A 56 5.44 -24.61 2.84
C PRO A 56 5.51 -23.09 2.75
N GLY A 57 4.66 -22.39 3.51
CA GLY A 57 4.57 -20.94 3.50
C GLY A 57 3.71 -20.33 2.39
N TYR A 58 3.42 -21.08 1.32
CA TYR A 58 2.62 -20.63 0.17
C TYR A 58 1.43 -21.53 -0.13
N ASP A 59 1.14 -22.49 0.74
CA ASP A 59 0.06 -23.46 0.58
C ASP A 59 -1.30 -22.75 0.39
N TYR A 60 -2.00 -23.07 -0.69
CA TYR A 60 -3.29 -22.47 -1.03
C TYR A 60 -4.34 -22.59 0.09
N ARG A 61 -4.21 -23.58 1.00
CA ARG A 61 -5.08 -23.73 2.15
C ARG A 61 -4.92 -22.62 3.19
N VAL A 62 -3.79 -21.91 3.15
CA VAL A 62 -3.45 -20.78 4.03
C VAL A 62 -3.42 -19.47 3.25
N VAL A 63 -2.79 -19.47 2.08
CA VAL A 63 -2.66 -18.30 1.20
C VAL A 63 -3.79 -18.35 0.17
N ASN A 64 -4.91 -17.73 0.48
CA ASN A 64 -6.08 -17.66 -0.41
C ASN A 64 -6.95 -16.44 -0.12
N VAL A 65 -7.83 -16.12 -1.06
CA VAL A 65 -8.71 -14.96 -0.99
C VAL A 65 -9.66 -15.01 0.21
N GLU A 66 -10.28 -16.17 0.48
CA GLU A 66 -11.28 -16.30 1.54
C GLU A 66 -10.68 -16.03 2.92
N VAL A 67 -9.55 -16.66 3.25
CA VAL A 67 -8.84 -16.46 4.51
C VAL A 67 -8.35 -15.00 4.63
N GLN A 68 -7.73 -14.48 3.58
CA GLN A 68 -7.16 -13.12 3.64
C GLN A 68 -8.21 -12.02 3.71
N LYS A 69 -9.40 -12.20 3.14
CA LYS A 69 -10.52 -11.26 3.29
C LYS A 69 -10.92 -11.05 4.75
N GLN A 70 -10.79 -12.07 5.59
CA GLN A 70 -11.19 -12.04 7.00
C GLN A 70 -10.10 -11.48 7.92
N LEU A 71 -8.86 -11.36 7.44
CA LEU A 71 -7.72 -10.89 8.23
C LEU A 71 -7.41 -9.43 7.92
N PRO A 72 -7.70 -8.46 8.82
CA PRO A 72 -7.50 -7.03 8.57
C PRO A 72 -6.07 -6.68 8.15
N GLY A 73 -5.06 -7.35 8.73
CA GLY A 73 -3.63 -7.15 8.43
C GLY A 73 -3.10 -7.98 7.27
N SER A 74 -3.95 -8.65 6.47
CA SER A 74 -3.51 -9.47 5.35
C SER A 74 -2.97 -8.61 4.19
N LEU A 75 -2.14 -9.24 3.34
CA LEU A 75 -1.61 -8.61 2.14
C LEU A 75 -2.72 -8.15 1.18
N LEU A 76 -3.78 -8.96 1.02
CA LEU A 76 -4.95 -8.59 0.22
C LEU A 76 -5.63 -7.32 0.72
N ASN A 77 -5.88 -7.23 2.03
CA ASN A 77 -6.53 -6.05 2.61
C ASN A 77 -5.61 -4.83 2.60
N TRP A 78 -4.30 -5.05 2.73
CA TRP A 78 -3.30 -4.01 2.55
C TRP A 78 -3.32 -3.45 1.11
N HIS A 79 -3.30 -4.31 0.08
CA HIS A 79 -3.40 -3.88 -1.33
C HIS A 79 -4.70 -3.11 -1.59
N ARG A 80 -5.83 -3.57 -1.04
CA ARG A 80 -7.10 -2.85 -1.16
C ARG A 80 -7.03 -1.45 -0.58
N ARG A 81 -6.43 -1.29 0.60
CA ARG A 81 -6.23 0.02 1.24
C ARG A 81 -5.38 0.92 0.37
N MET A 82 -4.21 0.44 -0.09
CA MET A 82 -3.31 1.18 -0.95
C MET A 82 -3.99 1.65 -2.25
N LEU A 83 -4.71 0.76 -2.91
CA LEU A 83 -5.43 1.10 -4.15
C LEU A 83 -6.57 2.08 -3.90
N THR A 84 -7.23 1.99 -2.76
CA THR A 84 -8.28 2.94 -2.37
C THR A 84 -7.68 4.32 -2.09
N CYS A 85 -6.61 4.41 -1.28
CA CYS A 85 -5.89 5.67 -1.06
C CYS A 85 -5.42 6.28 -2.40
N ARG A 86 -4.84 5.47 -3.30
CA ARG A 86 -4.43 5.93 -4.62
C ARG A 86 -5.60 6.49 -5.46
N LYS A 87 -6.80 5.93 -5.34
CA LYS A 87 -7.99 6.45 -6.04
C LYS A 87 -8.45 7.78 -5.46
N LEU A 88 -8.38 7.91 -4.14
CA LEU A 88 -8.80 9.11 -3.41
C LEU A 88 -7.78 10.26 -3.47
N LEU A 89 -6.55 9.98 -3.85
CA LEU A 89 -5.46 10.96 -3.98
C LEU A 89 -5.08 11.13 -5.46
N PRO A 90 -5.76 12.01 -6.22
CA PRO A 90 -5.52 12.20 -7.65
C PRO A 90 -4.06 12.51 -7.99
N ALA A 91 -3.34 13.24 -7.14
CA ALA A 91 -1.92 13.52 -7.36
C ALA A 91 -1.08 12.25 -7.55
N LEU A 92 -1.41 11.13 -6.88
CA LEU A 92 -0.73 9.85 -7.08
C LEU A 92 -0.96 9.24 -8.47
N ARG A 93 -1.99 9.68 -9.20
CA ARG A 93 -2.32 9.19 -10.55
C ARG A 93 -1.77 10.10 -11.64
N ASN A 94 -2.05 11.40 -11.55
CA ASN A 94 -1.82 12.39 -12.60
C ASN A 94 -0.95 13.58 -12.18
N GLY A 95 -0.46 13.64 -10.92
CA GLY A 95 0.43 14.71 -10.47
C GLY A 95 1.82 14.63 -11.10
N ASP A 96 2.51 15.73 -11.11
CA ASP A 96 3.93 15.81 -11.45
C ASP A 96 4.77 14.99 -10.46
N PHE A 97 5.87 14.46 -10.92
CA PHE A 97 6.77 13.61 -10.13
C PHE A 97 8.09 14.30 -9.90
N GLU A 98 8.52 14.35 -8.64
CA GLU A 98 9.82 14.90 -8.25
C GLU A 98 10.44 14.02 -7.16
N LEU A 99 11.70 13.64 -7.34
CA LEU A 99 12.49 12.99 -6.28
C LEU A 99 13.00 14.03 -5.29
N LEU A 100 12.89 13.71 -3.99
CA LEU A 100 13.49 14.48 -2.92
C LEU A 100 14.78 13.79 -2.46
N ASP A 101 15.83 14.59 -2.24
CA ASP A 101 17.05 14.09 -1.62
C ASP A 101 16.84 13.92 -0.11
N CYS A 102 17.09 12.74 0.41
CA CYS A 102 17.02 12.42 1.83
C CYS A 102 18.37 12.02 2.44
N ALA A 103 19.45 12.12 1.66
CA ALA A 103 20.82 11.76 2.05
C ALA A 103 20.96 10.33 2.64
N HIS A 104 20.05 9.42 2.31
CA HIS A 104 20.06 8.02 2.80
C HIS A 104 20.03 7.03 1.63
N PRO A 105 21.06 6.18 1.46
CA PRO A 105 21.22 5.35 0.26
C PRO A 105 20.15 4.26 0.09
N GLY A 106 19.50 3.85 1.19
CA GLY A 106 18.47 2.81 1.20
C GLY A 106 17.04 3.36 1.16
N VAL A 107 16.85 4.66 1.04
CA VAL A 107 15.53 5.30 1.09
C VAL A 107 15.25 6.03 -0.21
N ILE A 108 14.04 5.86 -0.72
CA ILE A 108 13.51 6.66 -1.83
C ILE A 108 12.43 7.58 -1.26
N VAL A 109 12.54 8.89 -1.55
CA VAL A 109 11.49 9.86 -1.25
C VAL A 109 11.10 10.58 -2.53
N TYR A 110 9.82 10.73 -2.76
CA TYR A 110 9.31 11.52 -3.88
C TYR A 110 8.00 12.21 -3.53
N VAL A 111 7.70 13.26 -4.25
CA VAL A 111 6.41 13.92 -4.19
C VAL A 111 5.65 13.76 -5.51
N ARG A 112 4.34 13.75 -5.39
CA ARG A 112 3.40 13.87 -6.49
C ARG A 112 2.53 15.10 -6.23
N THR A 113 2.54 16.05 -7.14
CA THR A 113 1.81 17.32 -6.98
C THR A 113 0.92 17.56 -8.19
N ASN A 114 -0.31 17.92 -7.94
CA ASN A 114 -1.24 18.47 -8.94
C ASN A 114 -1.80 19.81 -8.44
N ALA A 115 -2.78 20.39 -9.14
CA ALA A 115 -3.35 21.69 -8.79
C ALA A 115 -4.03 21.72 -7.41
N THR A 116 -4.43 20.57 -6.85
CA THR A 116 -5.26 20.52 -5.62
C THR A 116 -4.58 19.87 -4.43
N MET A 117 -3.46 19.17 -4.62
CA MET A 117 -2.81 18.45 -3.51
C MET A 117 -1.37 18.09 -3.81
N THR A 118 -0.59 17.94 -2.74
CA THR A 118 0.77 17.36 -2.75
C THR A 118 0.81 16.13 -1.87
N VAL A 119 1.24 15.00 -2.44
CA VAL A 119 1.44 13.74 -1.71
C VAL A 119 2.90 13.37 -1.74
N MET A 120 3.51 13.26 -0.58
CA MET A 120 4.87 12.76 -0.40
C MET A 120 4.83 11.27 -0.08
N VAL A 121 5.74 10.52 -0.67
CA VAL A 121 5.92 9.07 -0.44
C VAL A 121 7.36 8.82 -0.08
N ALA A 122 7.58 8.06 1.00
CA ALA A 122 8.90 7.55 1.35
C ALA A 122 8.87 6.04 1.52
N ALA A 123 9.90 5.36 1.05
CA ALA A 123 10.07 3.92 1.17
C ALA A 123 11.51 3.56 1.53
N ASN A 124 11.67 2.80 2.61
CA ASN A 124 12.95 2.21 3.00
C ASN A 124 13.09 0.84 2.32
N LEU A 125 14.00 0.75 1.38
CA LEU A 125 14.28 -0.48 0.61
C LEU A 125 15.32 -1.39 1.29
N SER A 126 15.82 -0.98 2.48
CA SER A 126 16.84 -1.73 3.21
C SER A 126 16.24 -2.65 4.29
N ALA A 127 17.00 -3.66 4.69
CA ALA A 127 16.65 -4.58 5.77
C ALA A 127 16.90 -4.00 7.18
N ALA A 128 17.32 -2.73 7.29
CA ALA A 128 17.53 -2.03 8.55
C ALA A 128 16.59 -0.83 8.67
N GLY A 129 16.29 -0.38 9.88
CA GLY A 129 15.58 0.89 10.09
C GLY A 129 16.40 2.07 9.56
N ALA A 130 15.73 3.07 9.01
CA ALA A 130 16.34 4.26 8.44
C ALA A 130 15.79 5.52 9.10
N SER A 131 16.69 6.38 9.57
CA SER A 131 16.38 7.74 10.01
C SER A 131 16.98 8.73 9.05
N PHE A 132 16.20 9.70 8.62
CA PHE A 132 16.64 10.74 7.67
C PHE A 132 15.88 12.02 7.91
N ARG A 133 16.38 13.09 7.28
CA ARG A 133 15.76 14.42 7.33
C ARG A 133 15.48 14.91 5.92
N LEU A 134 14.43 15.69 5.79
CA LEU A 134 13.98 16.27 4.53
C LEU A 134 13.90 17.78 4.68
N ASP A 135 14.37 18.50 3.68
CA ASP A 135 14.09 19.92 3.53
C ASP A 135 12.72 20.11 2.86
N LEU A 136 11.73 20.40 3.68
CA LEU A 136 10.37 20.72 3.24
C LEU A 136 10.07 22.22 3.34
N SER A 137 11.09 23.08 3.34
CA SER A 137 10.96 24.54 3.49
C SER A 137 10.01 25.19 2.48
N ARG A 138 9.89 24.63 1.27
CA ARG A 138 8.94 25.12 0.25
C ARG A 138 7.48 24.95 0.64
N TRP A 139 7.19 24.11 1.66
CA TRP A 139 5.86 23.92 2.27
C TRP A 139 5.87 24.30 3.75
N ALA A 140 6.81 25.15 4.18
CA ALA A 140 7.00 25.49 5.59
C ALA A 140 5.69 25.94 6.25
N GLY A 141 5.35 25.32 7.38
CA GLY A 141 4.13 25.58 8.12
C GLY A 141 2.89 24.81 7.65
N GLU A 142 2.94 24.18 6.47
CA GLU A 142 1.84 23.34 5.98
C GLU A 142 1.65 22.11 6.87
N ARG A 143 0.40 21.74 7.09
CA ARG A 143 0.05 20.52 7.82
C ARG A 143 0.54 19.29 7.06
N THR A 144 1.09 18.32 7.77
CA THR A 144 1.46 17.02 7.21
C THR A 144 0.67 15.91 7.87
N ARG A 145 0.05 15.05 7.07
CA ARG A 145 -0.77 13.94 7.54
C ARG A 145 -0.43 12.64 6.82
N GLU A 146 -0.11 11.61 7.59
CA GLU A 146 0.10 10.28 7.05
C GLU A 146 -1.25 9.67 6.67
N VAL A 147 -1.39 9.23 5.41
CA VAL A 147 -2.70 8.88 4.83
C VAL A 147 -3.07 7.40 4.90
N LEU A 148 -2.11 6.52 5.16
CA LEU A 148 -2.39 5.08 5.25
C LEU A 148 -2.94 4.67 6.62
N TRP A 149 -2.52 5.40 7.67
CA TRP A 149 -2.87 5.15 9.07
C TRP A 149 -3.60 6.30 9.73
N GLY A 150 -3.71 7.45 9.03
CA GLY A 150 -4.46 8.61 9.50
C GLY A 150 -3.81 9.40 10.64
N CYS A 151 -2.47 9.36 10.74
CA CYS A 151 -1.75 10.06 11.82
C CYS A 151 -1.29 11.44 11.38
N ASP A 152 -1.48 12.44 12.24
CA ASP A 152 -0.88 13.77 12.05
C ASP A 152 0.62 13.72 12.37
N PHE A 153 1.40 14.43 11.57
CA PHE A 153 2.83 14.65 11.75
C PHE A 153 3.11 16.13 12.05
N PRO A 154 4.31 16.46 12.54
CA PRO A 154 4.72 17.85 12.65
C PRO A 154 4.55 18.60 11.33
N PRO A 155 4.20 19.91 11.35
CA PRO A 155 4.14 20.69 10.13
C PRO A 155 5.44 20.61 9.33
N ALA A 156 5.34 20.82 8.01
CA ALA A 156 6.50 20.81 7.14
C ALA A 156 7.50 21.92 7.53
N ASP A 157 8.79 21.60 7.56
CA ASP A 157 9.87 22.53 7.85
C ASP A 157 11.16 22.14 7.10
N ALA A 158 12.23 22.94 7.30
CA ALA A 158 13.52 22.71 6.66
C ALA A 158 14.31 21.52 7.24
N ASP A 159 13.90 20.96 8.36
CA ASP A 159 14.62 19.87 9.07
C ASP A 159 13.68 18.73 9.48
N TRP A 160 12.74 18.41 8.62
CA TRP A 160 11.68 17.47 8.88
C TRP A 160 12.21 16.03 9.05
N PHE A 161 12.04 15.48 10.27
CA PHE A 161 12.61 14.18 10.67
C PHE A 161 11.64 13.03 10.38
N VAL A 162 12.18 11.95 9.81
CA VAL A 162 11.45 10.70 9.55
C VAL A 162 12.24 9.49 10.03
N TYR A 163 11.53 8.53 10.61
CA TYR A 163 12.00 7.17 10.82
C TYR A 163 11.11 6.18 10.09
N LEU A 164 11.71 5.29 9.31
CA LEU A 164 11.05 4.15 8.70
C LEU A 164 11.70 2.84 9.17
N ALA A 165 10.91 1.88 9.61
CA ALA A 165 11.39 0.53 9.92
C ALA A 165 12.03 -0.14 8.68
N ALA A 166 12.69 -1.28 8.85
CA ALA A 166 13.14 -2.12 7.75
C ALA A 166 11.99 -2.40 6.78
N HIS A 167 12.20 -2.16 5.48
CA HIS A 167 11.18 -2.26 4.43
C HIS A 167 9.91 -1.44 4.70
N GLY A 168 9.99 -0.45 5.61
CA GLY A 168 8.90 0.45 5.96
C GLY A 168 8.65 1.50 4.88
N PHE A 169 7.44 2.01 4.84
CA PHE A 169 7.03 3.07 3.92
C PHE A 169 5.95 3.92 4.58
N SER A 170 5.78 5.14 4.08
CA SER A 170 4.70 6.02 4.50
C SER A 170 4.33 7.01 3.40
N TRP A 171 3.08 7.47 3.43
CA TRP A 171 2.54 8.45 2.50
C TRP A 171 1.96 9.62 3.29
N TRP A 172 2.36 10.84 2.95
CA TRP A 172 1.88 12.05 3.61
C TRP A 172 1.21 12.99 2.61
N LEU A 173 0.05 13.47 2.98
CA LEU A 173 -0.55 14.64 2.38
C LEU A 173 0.13 15.88 3.01
N ILE A 174 0.58 16.82 2.19
CA ILE A 174 1.15 18.10 2.60
C ILE A 174 0.17 19.20 2.24
N GLY A 175 -0.20 20.01 3.21
CA GLY A 175 -1.23 21.03 3.08
C GLY A 175 -2.65 20.48 3.20
N GLU A 176 -3.61 21.33 2.94
CA GLU A 176 -5.03 20.98 2.85
C GLU A 176 -5.37 20.62 1.40
N VAL A 177 -6.42 19.82 1.23
CA VAL A 177 -6.96 19.56 -0.10
C VAL A 177 -7.80 20.78 -0.50
N GLU A 178 -7.41 21.50 -1.53
CA GLU A 178 -8.23 22.58 -2.06
C GLU A 178 -9.52 21.99 -2.65
N GLU A 179 -10.65 22.38 -2.09
CA GLU A 179 -11.96 22.05 -2.64
C GLU A 179 -12.14 22.81 -3.96
N THR A 180 -12.20 22.11 -5.06
CA THR A 180 -12.60 22.73 -6.32
C THR A 180 -14.11 23.02 -6.26
N GLU A 181 -14.51 24.26 -6.46
CA GLU A 181 -15.90 24.77 -6.39
C GLU A 181 -16.95 23.98 -7.22
N ASN A 182 -16.55 22.96 -7.93
CA ASN A 182 -17.40 22.17 -8.85
C ASN A 182 -17.77 20.77 -8.34
N SER A 183 -17.54 20.44 -7.05
CA SER A 183 -17.81 19.09 -6.53
C SER A 183 -18.47 19.08 -5.15
N SER A 184 -19.61 19.80 -4.98
CA SER A 184 -20.31 19.83 -3.68
C SER A 184 -20.85 18.47 -3.22
N GLU A 185 -21.21 17.57 -4.12
CA GLU A 185 -21.69 16.21 -3.76
C GLU A 185 -20.59 15.16 -3.78
N ASP A 186 -19.61 15.28 -4.69
CA ASP A 186 -18.49 14.33 -4.79
C ASP A 186 -17.40 14.61 -3.74
N GLY A 187 -17.23 15.85 -3.30
CA GLY A 187 -16.24 16.25 -2.29
C GLY A 187 -16.60 15.73 -0.90
N GLU A 188 -17.86 15.92 -0.44
CA GLU A 188 -18.35 15.37 0.83
C GLU A 188 -18.30 13.83 0.84
N ALA A 189 -18.69 13.17 -0.25
CA ALA A 189 -18.61 11.72 -0.40
C ALA A 189 -17.15 11.20 -0.42
N GLN A 190 -16.21 12.00 -0.88
CA GLN A 190 -14.77 11.65 -0.88
C GLN A 190 -14.17 11.86 0.51
N GLN A 191 -14.55 12.89 1.22
CA GLN A 191 -14.14 13.19 2.59
C GLN A 191 -14.71 12.15 3.57
N ASP A 192 -15.99 11.77 3.43
CA ASP A 192 -16.61 10.67 4.18
C ASP A 192 -15.94 9.32 3.89
N LYS A 193 -15.54 9.05 2.66
CA LYS A 193 -14.78 7.84 2.31
C LYS A 193 -13.37 7.83 2.89
N LEU A 194 -12.69 8.96 2.92
CA LEU A 194 -11.39 9.10 3.58
C LEU A 194 -11.53 8.92 5.10
N SER A 195 -12.60 9.43 5.71
CA SER A 195 -12.93 9.23 7.13
C SER A 195 -13.27 7.78 7.45
N SER A 196 -14.10 7.13 6.63
CA SER A 196 -14.54 5.73 6.84
C SER A 196 -13.43 4.71 6.67
N LEU A 197 -12.32 5.07 6.01
CA LEU A 197 -11.13 4.24 5.85
C LEU A 197 -10.10 4.42 6.98
N GLY A 198 -10.42 5.26 7.99
CA GLY A 198 -9.46 5.65 9.02
C GLY A 198 -8.37 6.59 8.49
N VAL A 199 -8.49 7.05 7.25
CA VAL A 199 -7.58 8.04 6.66
C VAL A 199 -7.85 9.43 7.23
N LEU A 200 -9.07 9.69 7.73
CA LEU A 200 -9.51 10.93 8.36
C LEU A 200 -10.05 10.74 9.79
N GLY A 201 -9.42 9.87 10.58
CA GLY A 201 -9.63 9.86 12.04
C GLY A 201 -10.54 8.74 12.56
N GLU A 202 -9.89 7.78 13.14
CA GLU A 202 -10.06 7.25 14.49
C GLU A 202 -8.70 6.64 14.86
N ALA A 203 -8.09 7.20 15.89
CA ALA A 203 -6.82 6.68 16.41
C ALA A 203 -7.02 5.23 16.82
N MET A 204 -6.32 4.30 16.17
CA MET A 204 -6.19 2.96 16.73
C MET A 204 -5.57 3.08 18.13
N PRO A 205 -6.11 2.40 19.16
CA PRO A 205 -5.54 2.42 20.49
C PRO A 205 -4.10 1.91 20.41
N ALA A 206 -3.21 2.64 21.05
CA ALA A 206 -1.80 2.27 21.21
C ALA A 206 -1.71 0.87 21.84
N SER A 207 -1.54 -0.17 21.03
CA SER A 207 -1.30 -1.51 21.52
C SER A 207 0.15 -1.62 21.98
N SER A 208 0.29 -1.51 23.32
CA SER A 208 1.30 -2.13 24.17
C SER A 208 2.76 -1.96 23.74
N ARG A 209 3.41 -0.93 24.25
CA ARG A 209 4.79 -1.06 24.75
C ARG A 209 4.81 -2.28 25.68
N ARG A 210 5.44 -3.36 25.29
CA ARG A 210 6.00 -4.32 26.21
C ARG A 210 7.51 -4.16 26.18
N THR A 211 8.01 -3.89 27.35
CA THR A 211 9.38 -3.88 27.83
C THR A 211 10.22 -5.02 27.28
#